data_5f06bc5402417bb28f5a13a20aa2a9a4
#
_entry.id   5f06bc5402417bb28f5a13a20aa2a9a4
#
_cell.length_a   1.000
_cell.length_b   1.000
_cell.length_c   1.000
_cell.angle_alpha   90.00
_cell.angle_beta   90.00
_cell.angle_gamma   90.00
#
_symmetry.space_group_name_H-M   'P 1'
#
loop_
_entity.id
_entity.type
_entity.pdbx_description
1 polymer ?
#
loop_
_entity_poly.entity_id
_entity_poly.type
_entity_poly.pdbx_seq_one_letter_code
_entity_poly.pdbx_strand_id
1 'polypeptide(L)'
;MDVVALGELLIDFACLNMDQDGYPTMAAHPGGAPCNFLAALNKYGAKTAFLGKVGNDTFGALLRRTLEQSGIDTRGLLTDSAVFTTLAFVTFDAQGDRSFSFARKPGADTVLRFDELDLSLLDEARLLHFGSLSLTQEPVRSATQQAAAYAAAHGKLLSFDPNLRLPLWPDAEAAKTQILWGLRQADIVKISDDEVRFLWGCGPEEGAARLLADFGVRLAMVTCGPKGCLLQNAGAAVRVAAPRVLPVDTTGAGDIFGGSAVSRLLQLGRAPEALTEDELTAIGRFAATAASLSTQYPGGISAIVPEETVLRCMEG
;
A
#
# COMPACT_ATOMS: atom_id res chain seq x y z
N MET A 1 -14.39 -1.12 13.50
CA MET A 1 -13.49 -1.09 12.34
C MET A 1 -12.07 -1.36 12.81
N ASP A 2 -11.29 -2.20 12.10
CA ASP A 2 -9.89 -2.41 12.50
C ASP A 2 -8.98 -1.42 11.79
N VAL A 3 -9.09 -1.30 10.46
CA VAL A 3 -8.22 -0.46 9.66
C VAL A 3 -9.01 0.38 8.66
N VAL A 4 -8.66 1.65 8.58
CA VAL A 4 -9.08 2.56 7.51
C VAL A 4 -7.86 2.92 6.69
N ALA A 5 -7.96 2.92 5.36
CA ALA A 5 -6.92 3.47 4.50
C ALA A 5 -7.43 4.67 3.71
N LEU A 6 -6.56 5.67 3.55
CA LEU A 6 -6.81 6.86 2.75
C LEU A 6 -5.81 6.92 1.60
N GLY A 7 -6.32 7.17 0.38
CA GLY A 7 -5.45 7.38 -0.77
C GLY A 7 -6.12 7.16 -2.11
N GLU A 8 -5.33 6.70 -3.07
CA GLU A 8 -5.79 6.46 -4.44
C GLU A 8 -6.49 5.12 -4.59
N LEU A 9 -7.50 5.13 -5.45
CA LEU A 9 -8.15 3.96 -6.04
C LEU A 9 -8.25 4.24 -7.54
N LEU A 10 -7.70 3.38 -8.36
CA LEU A 10 -7.46 3.65 -9.77
C LEU A 10 -7.58 2.38 -10.63
N ILE A 11 -7.51 2.53 -11.94
CA ILE A 11 -7.38 1.41 -12.87
C ILE A 11 -5.96 1.35 -13.40
N ASP A 12 -5.33 0.17 -13.25
CA ASP A 12 -4.08 -0.19 -13.90
C ASP A 12 -4.38 -0.87 -15.24
N PHE A 13 -4.03 -0.21 -16.35
CA PHE A 13 -4.06 -0.80 -17.67
C PHE A 13 -2.74 -1.55 -17.93
N ALA A 14 -2.78 -2.87 -17.83
CA ALA A 14 -1.64 -3.72 -18.14
C ALA A 14 -1.63 -4.12 -19.62
N CYS A 15 -0.51 -3.90 -20.30
CA CYS A 15 -0.33 -4.39 -21.67
C CYS A 15 -0.22 -5.92 -21.67
N LEU A 16 -1.15 -6.59 -22.35
CA LEU A 16 -1.16 -8.06 -22.51
C LEU A 16 -0.31 -8.51 -23.68
N ASN A 17 -0.47 -7.86 -24.82
CA ASN A 17 0.26 -8.16 -26.06
C ASN A 17 0.22 -6.93 -27.00
N MET A 18 1.03 -6.99 -28.04
CA MET A 18 0.94 -6.12 -29.22
C MET A 18 0.34 -6.91 -30.37
N ASP A 19 -0.53 -6.29 -31.15
CA ASP A 19 -1.03 -6.88 -32.39
C ASP A 19 0.01 -6.78 -33.53
N GLN A 20 -0.38 -7.27 -34.75
CA GLN A 20 0.50 -7.29 -35.90
C GLN A 20 0.91 -5.89 -36.37
N ASP A 21 0.11 -4.86 -36.07
CA ASP A 21 0.31 -3.47 -36.46
C ASP A 21 0.98 -2.65 -35.34
N GLY A 22 1.29 -3.30 -34.21
CA GLY A 22 1.96 -2.68 -33.06
C GLY A 22 1.00 -1.95 -32.11
N TYR A 23 -0.31 -2.22 -32.15
CA TYR A 23 -1.27 -1.67 -31.19
C TYR A 23 -1.35 -2.52 -29.93
N PRO A 24 -1.31 -1.92 -28.72
CA PRO A 24 -1.38 -2.67 -27.48
C PRO A 24 -2.81 -3.13 -27.17
N THR A 25 -2.97 -4.42 -26.82
CA THR A 25 -4.15 -4.90 -26.12
C THR A 25 -3.93 -4.74 -24.62
N MET A 26 -4.85 -4.05 -23.93
CA MET A 26 -4.68 -3.74 -22.51
C MET A 26 -5.82 -4.30 -21.67
N ALA A 27 -5.50 -4.89 -20.54
CA ALA A 27 -6.47 -5.28 -19.52
C ALA A 27 -6.57 -4.22 -18.42
N ALA A 28 -7.80 -3.87 -18.05
CA ALA A 28 -8.08 -2.93 -16.97
C ALA A 28 -8.20 -3.69 -15.64
N HIS A 29 -7.25 -3.48 -14.74
CA HIS A 29 -7.25 -4.09 -13.41
C HIS A 29 -7.53 -3.03 -12.34
N PRO A 30 -8.44 -3.31 -11.37
CA PRO A 30 -8.56 -2.51 -10.17
C PRO A 30 -7.23 -2.48 -9.41
N GLY A 31 -6.78 -1.27 -9.05
CA GLY A 31 -5.52 -1.01 -8.37
C GLY A 31 -5.62 0.16 -7.40
N GLY A 32 -4.49 0.51 -6.83
CA GLY A 32 -4.33 1.49 -5.77
C GLY A 32 -3.73 0.83 -4.53
N ALA A 33 -2.55 1.30 -4.11
CA ALA A 33 -1.82 0.67 -3.02
C ALA A 33 -2.63 0.55 -1.72
N PRO A 34 -3.38 1.59 -1.28
CA PRO A 34 -4.19 1.48 -0.08
C PRO A 34 -5.27 0.40 -0.17
N CYS A 35 -5.83 0.18 -1.37
CA CYS A 35 -6.87 -0.82 -1.56
C CYS A 35 -6.33 -2.25 -1.64
N ASN A 36 -5.15 -2.45 -2.25
CA ASN A 36 -4.45 -3.73 -2.19
C ASN A 36 -4.11 -4.11 -0.73
N PHE A 37 -3.63 -3.15 0.05
CA PHE A 37 -3.34 -3.31 1.47
C PHE A 37 -4.60 -3.69 2.26
N LEU A 38 -5.72 -2.97 2.07
CA LEU A 38 -6.99 -3.27 2.75
C LEU A 38 -7.56 -4.63 2.35
N ALA A 39 -7.46 -4.99 1.07
CA ALA A 39 -7.94 -6.27 0.58
C ALA A 39 -7.18 -7.45 1.20
N ALA A 40 -5.86 -7.33 1.39
CA ALA A 40 -5.07 -8.33 2.11
C ALA A 40 -5.49 -8.43 3.58
N LEU A 41 -5.68 -7.30 4.26
CA LEU A 41 -6.20 -7.26 5.64
C LEU A 41 -7.56 -7.94 5.77
N ASN A 42 -8.49 -7.60 4.88
CA ASN A 42 -9.84 -8.16 4.89
C ASN A 42 -9.82 -9.67 4.61
N LYS A 43 -9.00 -10.10 3.63
CA LYS A 43 -8.81 -11.53 3.30
C LYS A 43 -8.36 -12.34 4.51
N TYR A 44 -7.60 -11.72 5.43
CA TYR A 44 -7.06 -12.34 6.64
C TYR A 44 -7.82 -11.93 7.91
N GLY A 45 -9.10 -11.56 7.77
CA GLY A 45 -10.08 -11.45 8.84
C GLY A 45 -10.24 -10.08 9.50
N ALA A 46 -9.52 -9.04 9.05
CA ALA A 46 -9.71 -7.69 9.59
C ALA A 46 -10.93 -6.99 8.94
N LYS A 47 -11.61 -6.13 9.68
CA LYS A 47 -12.66 -5.24 9.16
C LYS A 47 -12.04 -3.96 8.65
N THR A 48 -12.24 -3.67 7.36
CA THR A 48 -11.54 -2.59 6.66
C THR A 48 -12.50 -1.61 6.00
N ALA A 49 -12.12 -0.32 5.93
CA ALA A 49 -12.84 0.70 5.19
C ALA A 49 -11.88 1.58 4.38
N PHE A 50 -12.37 2.17 3.31
CA PHE A 50 -11.58 3.02 2.43
C PHE A 50 -12.10 4.45 2.41
N LEU A 51 -11.19 5.42 2.54
CA LEU A 51 -11.41 6.85 2.35
C LEU A 51 -10.73 7.28 1.04
N GLY A 52 -11.51 7.74 0.07
CA GLY A 52 -10.99 8.16 -1.21
C GLY A 52 -12.07 8.64 -2.16
N LYS A 53 -11.68 8.95 -3.39
CA LYS A 53 -12.60 9.48 -4.40
C LYS A 53 -12.32 8.88 -5.77
N VAL A 54 -13.39 8.50 -6.48
CA VAL A 54 -13.38 8.05 -7.88
C VAL A 54 -14.31 8.93 -8.72
N GLY A 55 -14.17 8.84 -10.03
CA GLY A 55 -15.06 9.56 -10.96
C GLY A 55 -16.46 8.93 -11.02
N ASN A 56 -17.44 9.73 -11.43
CA ASN A 56 -18.76 9.24 -11.82
C ASN A 56 -18.73 8.66 -13.25
N ASP A 57 -17.96 7.60 -13.41
CA ASP A 57 -17.70 6.93 -14.70
C ASP A 57 -17.72 5.40 -14.54
N THR A 58 -17.59 4.70 -15.67
CA THR A 58 -17.61 3.23 -15.70
C THR A 58 -16.53 2.61 -14.81
N PHE A 59 -15.37 3.23 -14.72
CA PHE A 59 -14.26 2.72 -13.90
C PHE A 59 -14.48 2.99 -12.42
N GLY A 60 -15.03 4.16 -12.04
CA GLY A 60 -15.43 4.43 -10.66
C GLY A 60 -16.47 3.43 -10.16
N ALA A 61 -17.46 3.09 -11.00
CA ALA A 61 -18.45 2.06 -10.67
C ALA A 61 -17.84 0.66 -10.56
N LEU A 62 -16.89 0.31 -11.44
CA LEU A 62 -16.13 -0.95 -11.35
C LEU A 62 -15.34 -1.04 -10.06
N LEU A 63 -14.61 0.00 -9.70
CA LEU A 63 -13.77 0.06 -8.52
C LEU A 63 -14.59 -0.06 -7.22
N ARG A 64 -15.71 0.67 -7.11
CA ARG A 64 -16.63 0.55 -5.97
C ARG A 64 -17.10 -0.90 -5.79
N ARG A 65 -17.60 -1.50 -6.86
CA ARG A 65 -18.06 -2.90 -6.85
C ARG A 65 -16.95 -3.87 -6.45
N THR A 66 -15.71 -3.62 -6.89
CA THR A 66 -14.56 -4.46 -6.51
C THR A 66 -14.27 -4.38 -5.03
N LEU A 67 -14.30 -3.19 -4.43
CA LEU A 67 -14.12 -3.04 -2.98
C LEU A 67 -15.24 -3.74 -2.20
N GLU A 68 -16.49 -3.56 -2.61
CA GLU A 68 -17.65 -4.21 -1.99
C GLU A 68 -17.54 -5.75 -2.05
N GLN A 69 -17.16 -6.30 -3.20
CA GLN A 69 -16.92 -7.73 -3.38
C GLN A 69 -15.74 -8.26 -2.56
N SER A 70 -14.78 -7.41 -2.27
CA SER A 70 -13.65 -7.73 -1.40
C SER A 70 -13.97 -7.56 0.09
N GLY A 71 -15.20 -7.16 0.45
CA GLY A 71 -15.62 -6.96 1.83
C GLY A 71 -15.11 -5.68 2.48
N ILE A 72 -14.59 -4.74 1.69
CA ILE A 72 -14.12 -3.43 2.17
C ILE A 72 -15.31 -2.48 2.26
N ASP A 73 -15.49 -1.83 3.40
CA ASP A 73 -16.54 -0.82 3.60
C ASP A 73 -16.30 0.41 2.72
N THR A 74 -17.26 0.72 1.86
CA THR A 74 -17.19 1.80 0.87
C THR A 74 -17.95 3.06 1.28
N ARG A 75 -18.40 3.20 2.55
CA ARG A 75 -19.08 4.42 3.04
C ARG A 75 -18.24 5.68 2.83
N GLY A 76 -16.91 5.57 2.94
CA GLY A 76 -15.97 6.66 2.72
C GLY A 76 -15.48 6.81 1.28
N LEU A 77 -15.96 6.00 0.33
CA LEU A 77 -15.64 6.15 -1.10
C LEU A 77 -16.59 7.16 -1.75
N LEU A 78 -16.06 8.33 -2.04
CA LEU A 78 -16.79 9.42 -2.70
C LEU A 78 -16.81 9.25 -4.22
N THR A 79 -17.73 9.95 -4.87
CA THR A 79 -17.83 10.01 -6.33
C THR A 79 -17.80 11.46 -6.80
N ASP A 80 -16.91 11.79 -7.74
CA ASP A 80 -16.80 13.11 -8.34
C ASP A 80 -17.51 13.14 -9.71
N SER A 81 -18.36 14.13 -9.95
CA SER A 81 -19.09 14.27 -11.21
C SER A 81 -18.31 15.05 -12.29
N ALA A 82 -17.26 15.75 -11.92
CA ALA A 82 -16.50 16.63 -12.81
C ALA A 82 -15.12 16.06 -13.19
N VAL A 83 -14.57 15.16 -12.34
CA VAL A 83 -13.22 14.63 -12.53
C VAL A 83 -13.28 13.13 -12.74
N PHE A 84 -12.56 12.64 -13.74
CA PHE A 84 -12.54 11.23 -14.12
C PHE A 84 -11.71 10.38 -13.14
N THR A 85 -12.05 9.09 -13.04
CA THR A 85 -11.24 8.11 -12.31
C THR A 85 -9.81 8.09 -12.81
N THR A 86 -8.82 8.08 -11.93
CA THR A 86 -7.41 7.98 -12.30
C THR A 86 -7.11 6.69 -13.03
N LEU A 87 -6.34 6.80 -14.12
CA LEU A 87 -5.86 5.66 -14.90
C LEU A 87 -4.33 5.63 -14.89
N ALA A 88 -3.77 4.46 -14.68
CA ALA A 88 -2.35 4.17 -14.86
C ALA A 88 -2.18 3.22 -16.06
N PHE A 89 -1.20 3.47 -16.90
CA PHE A 89 -0.87 2.63 -18.05
C PHE A 89 0.51 2.02 -17.79
N VAL A 90 0.55 0.69 -17.76
CA VAL A 90 1.76 -0.09 -17.58
C VAL A 90 2.13 -0.68 -18.94
N THR A 91 3.23 -0.19 -19.50
CA THR A 91 3.79 -0.66 -20.77
C THR A 91 5.21 -1.18 -20.56
N PHE A 92 5.77 -1.81 -21.56
CA PHE A 92 7.17 -2.24 -21.56
C PHE A 92 7.93 -1.41 -22.59
N ASP A 93 9.13 -0.97 -22.22
CA ASP A 93 10.01 -0.31 -23.17
C ASP A 93 10.73 -1.31 -24.09
N ALA A 94 11.60 -0.81 -24.97
CA ALA A 94 12.34 -1.64 -25.92
C ALA A 94 13.35 -2.61 -25.23
N GLN A 95 13.68 -2.38 -23.98
CA GLN A 95 14.54 -3.22 -23.13
C GLN A 95 13.74 -4.24 -22.32
N GLY A 96 12.39 -4.14 -22.33
CA GLY A 96 11.48 -4.98 -21.55
C GLY A 96 11.27 -4.46 -20.12
N ASP A 97 11.75 -3.26 -19.81
CA ASP A 97 11.52 -2.63 -18.51
C ASP A 97 10.11 -1.99 -18.44
N ARG A 98 9.51 -2.01 -17.25
CA ARG A 98 8.18 -1.43 -17.03
C ARG A 98 8.25 0.09 -17.08
N SER A 99 7.37 0.68 -17.89
CA SER A 99 7.13 2.13 -17.96
C SER A 99 5.71 2.43 -17.48
N PHE A 100 5.57 3.50 -16.68
CA PHE A 100 4.30 3.95 -16.11
C PHE A 100 3.93 5.32 -16.67
N SER A 101 2.71 5.43 -17.17
CA SER A 101 2.08 6.71 -17.55
C SER A 101 0.76 6.86 -16.80
N PHE A 102 0.43 8.10 -16.40
CA PHE A 102 -0.76 8.35 -15.59
C PHE A 102 -1.67 9.41 -16.21
N ALA A 103 -2.94 9.09 -16.34
CA ALA A 103 -4.00 10.07 -16.58
C ALA A 103 -4.57 10.52 -15.22
N ARG A 104 -3.89 11.52 -14.59
CA ARG A 104 -4.12 11.98 -13.21
C ARG A 104 -3.91 13.50 -13.05
N LYS A 105 -4.34 14.30 -14.05
CA LYS A 105 -4.12 15.77 -14.05
C LYS A 105 -5.40 16.54 -14.41
N PRO A 106 -6.41 16.63 -13.47
CA PRO A 106 -6.55 15.89 -12.21
C PRO A 106 -7.13 14.50 -12.41
N GLY A 107 -6.91 13.61 -11.46
CA GLY A 107 -7.69 12.40 -11.26
C GLY A 107 -8.63 12.60 -10.06
N ALA A 108 -9.74 11.87 -9.96
CA ALA A 108 -10.72 12.07 -8.90
C ALA A 108 -10.13 11.93 -7.49
N ASP A 109 -9.18 11.00 -7.31
CA ASP A 109 -8.45 10.81 -6.05
C ASP A 109 -7.67 12.06 -5.61
N THR A 110 -7.22 12.90 -6.54
CA THR A 110 -6.40 14.09 -6.25
C THR A 110 -7.21 15.29 -5.78
N VAL A 111 -8.52 15.28 -6.00
CA VAL A 111 -9.42 16.36 -5.61
C VAL A 111 -10.21 16.06 -4.32
N LEU A 112 -9.80 15.05 -3.58
CA LEU A 112 -10.35 14.72 -2.26
C LEU A 112 -9.99 15.81 -1.25
N ARG A 113 -10.97 16.26 -0.48
CA ARG A 113 -10.84 17.29 0.55
C ARG A 113 -11.12 16.72 1.93
N PHE A 114 -10.53 17.29 2.97
CA PHE A 114 -10.72 16.84 4.34
C PHE A 114 -12.17 16.98 4.83
N ASP A 115 -12.83 18.06 4.46
CA ASP A 115 -14.24 18.34 4.82
C ASP A 115 -15.26 17.39 4.17
N GLU A 116 -14.82 16.56 3.21
CA GLU A 116 -15.64 15.51 2.58
C GLU A 116 -15.51 14.15 3.26
N LEU A 117 -14.52 13.98 4.17
CA LEU A 117 -14.24 12.68 4.79
C LEU A 117 -15.30 12.30 5.83
N ASP A 118 -15.74 11.05 5.81
CA ASP A 118 -16.52 10.47 6.91
C ASP A 118 -15.58 10.12 8.08
N LEU A 119 -15.41 11.09 9.00
CA LEU A 119 -14.52 10.94 10.15
C LEU A 119 -15.02 9.87 11.13
N SER A 120 -16.30 9.48 11.09
CA SER A 120 -16.81 8.38 11.93
C SER A 120 -16.10 7.06 11.66
N LEU A 121 -15.63 6.84 10.42
CA LEU A 121 -14.81 5.67 10.08
C LEU A 121 -13.45 5.69 10.81
N LEU A 122 -12.83 6.87 10.96
CA LEU A 122 -11.59 7.03 11.73
C LEU A 122 -11.84 6.85 13.23
N ASP A 123 -12.98 7.33 13.74
CA ASP A 123 -13.34 7.15 15.15
C ASP A 123 -13.53 5.67 15.50
N GLU A 124 -14.14 4.90 14.59
CA GLU A 124 -14.31 3.45 14.74
C GLU A 124 -12.99 2.67 14.61
N ALA A 125 -11.99 3.20 13.90
CA ALA A 125 -10.77 2.49 13.54
C ALA A 125 -9.76 2.37 14.69
N ARG A 126 -8.91 1.34 14.60
CA ARG A 126 -7.71 1.18 15.43
C ARG A 126 -6.47 1.76 14.74
N LEU A 127 -6.46 1.77 13.40
CA LEU A 127 -5.32 2.17 12.58
C LEU A 127 -5.79 2.91 11.32
N LEU A 128 -5.09 4.00 10.99
CA LEU A 128 -5.15 4.67 9.69
C LEU A 128 -3.91 4.32 8.88
N HIS A 129 -4.11 3.84 7.64
CA HIS A 129 -3.04 3.62 6.66
C HIS A 129 -3.10 4.65 5.54
N PHE A 130 -1.94 5.13 5.07
CA PHE A 130 -1.83 6.01 3.92
C PHE A 130 -0.50 5.83 3.19
N GLY A 131 -0.45 6.29 1.94
CA GLY A 131 0.74 6.25 1.10
C GLY A 131 1.18 7.63 0.64
N SER A 132 2.29 7.71 -0.12
CA SER A 132 2.79 9.00 -0.60
C SER A 132 2.05 9.54 -1.82
N LEU A 133 1.27 8.72 -2.53
CA LEU A 133 0.54 9.18 -3.71
C LEU A 133 -0.51 10.24 -3.38
N SER A 134 -1.14 10.15 -2.21
CA SER A 134 -2.06 11.19 -1.72
C SER A 134 -1.35 12.46 -1.23
N LEU A 135 -0.02 12.47 -1.21
CA LEU A 135 0.80 13.64 -0.85
C LEU A 135 1.36 14.38 -2.08
N THR A 136 1.05 13.93 -3.30
CA THR A 136 1.64 14.47 -4.54
C THR A 136 1.17 15.89 -4.87
N GLN A 137 -0.07 16.24 -4.56
CA GLN A 137 -0.65 17.54 -4.92
C GLN A 137 -1.82 17.95 -4.01
N GLU A 138 -2.22 19.23 -4.10
CA GLU A 138 -3.42 19.73 -3.41
C GLU A 138 -4.70 19.47 -4.25
N PRO A 139 -5.86 19.32 -3.57
CA PRO A 139 -6.10 19.41 -2.13
C PRO A 139 -5.88 18.09 -1.35
N VAL A 140 -5.66 16.95 -2.03
CA VAL A 140 -5.57 15.63 -1.37
C VAL A 140 -4.40 15.55 -0.37
N ARG A 141 -3.30 16.29 -0.60
CA ARG A 141 -2.19 16.39 0.36
C ARG A 141 -2.67 16.94 1.70
N SER A 142 -3.31 18.11 1.67
CA SER A 142 -3.87 18.71 2.89
C SER A 142 -4.91 17.83 3.55
N ALA A 143 -5.75 17.13 2.77
CA ALA A 143 -6.73 16.18 3.30
C ALA A 143 -6.06 15.01 4.03
N THR A 144 -5.01 14.42 3.44
CA THR A 144 -4.25 13.33 4.04
C THR A 144 -3.54 13.77 5.31
N GLN A 145 -2.92 14.96 5.29
CA GLN A 145 -2.21 15.50 6.45
C GLN A 145 -3.16 15.77 7.62
N GLN A 146 -4.35 16.33 7.34
CA GLN A 146 -5.36 16.58 8.36
C GLN A 146 -5.97 15.27 8.89
N ALA A 147 -6.20 14.27 8.03
CA ALA A 147 -6.69 12.95 8.46
C ALA A 147 -5.67 12.23 9.36
N ALA A 148 -4.38 12.28 9.02
CA ALA A 148 -3.32 11.73 9.86
C ALA A 148 -3.24 12.43 11.22
N ALA A 149 -3.30 13.77 11.24
CA ALA A 149 -3.32 14.55 12.49
C ALA A 149 -4.56 14.25 13.35
N TYR A 150 -5.74 14.12 12.70
CA TYR A 150 -6.97 13.73 13.38
C TYR A 150 -6.85 12.34 14.02
N ALA A 151 -6.39 11.36 13.27
CA ALA A 151 -6.22 10.00 13.76
C ALA A 151 -5.22 9.93 14.94
N ALA A 152 -4.08 10.61 14.83
CA ALA A 152 -3.09 10.69 15.91
C ALA A 152 -3.68 11.34 17.20
N ALA A 153 -4.42 12.45 17.07
CA ALA A 153 -5.08 13.13 18.18
C ALA A 153 -6.13 12.24 18.88
N HIS A 154 -6.71 11.25 18.17
CA HIS A 154 -7.66 10.29 18.70
C HIS A 154 -7.01 8.94 19.09
N GLY A 155 -5.68 8.90 19.22
CA GLY A 155 -4.94 7.72 19.70
C GLY A 155 -4.95 6.53 18.75
N LYS A 156 -5.16 6.77 17.45
CA LYS A 156 -5.09 5.71 16.43
C LYS A 156 -3.65 5.48 16.02
N LEU A 157 -3.31 4.22 15.71
CA LEU A 157 -2.02 3.91 15.08
C LEU A 157 -1.99 4.46 13.65
N LEU A 158 -0.83 4.95 13.22
CA LEU A 158 -0.58 5.40 11.86
C LEU A 158 0.36 4.44 11.14
N SER A 159 -0.06 3.93 9.98
CA SER A 159 0.75 3.09 9.10
C SER A 159 1.02 3.81 7.80
N PHE A 160 2.26 3.82 7.37
CA PHE A 160 2.70 4.51 6.15
C PHE A 160 3.51 3.59 5.24
N ASP A 161 3.20 3.64 3.94
CA ASP A 161 3.98 3.05 2.86
C ASP A 161 4.32 4.16 1.85
N PRO A 162 5.60 4.55 1.67
CA PRO A 162 5.97 5.53 0.66
C PRO A 162 5.45 5.18 -0.72
N ASN A 163 5.58 3.94 -1.13
CA ASN A 163 5.14 3.43 -2.43
C ASN A 163 5.47 4.41 -3.57
N LEU A 164 6.74 4.82 -3.63
CA LEU A 164 7.24 5.91 -4.46
C LEU A 164 6.99 5.66 -5.96
N ARG A 165 6.38 6.65 -6.60
CA ARG A 165 6.19 6.70 -8.06
C ARG A 165 6.73 8.04 -8.57
N LEU A 166 8.04 8.10 -8.87
CA LEU A 166 8.73 9.34 -9.28
C LEU A 166 8.00 10.10 -10.40
N PRO A 167 7.40 9.46 -11.44
CA PRO A 167 6.69 10.19 -12.50
C PRO A 167 5.49 11.02 -12.02
N LEU A 168 4.99 10.81 -10.80
CA LEU A 168 3.88 11.58 -10.22
C LEU A 168 4.34 12.82 -9.45
N TRP A 169 5.64 13.01 -9.27
CA TRP A 169 6.23 14.12 -8.53
C TRP A 169 6.83 15.16 -9.47
N PRO A 170 6.82 16.44 -9.06
CA PRO A 170 7.53 17.47 -9.82
C PRO A 170 9.04 17.18 -9.98
N ASP A 171 9.65 16.69 -8.91
CA ASP A 171 11.05 16.28 -8.83
C ASP A 171 11.29 15.33 -7.65
N ALA A 172 12.50 14.79 -7.55
CA ALA A 172 12.89 13.87 -6.49
C ALA A 172 12.92 14.52 -5.09
N GLU A 173 13.24 15.80 -4.98
CA GLU A 173 13.29 16.50 -3.69
C GLU A 173 11.87 16.77 -3.14
N ALA A 174 10.90 17.07 -4.00
CA ALA A 174 9.50 17.17 -3.61
C ALA A 174 8.99 15.82 -3.08
N ALA A 175 9.29 14.72 -3.76
CA ALA A 175 8.96 13.37 -3.31
C ALA A 175 9.59 13.07 -1.95
N LYS A 176 10.90 13.29 -1.81
CA LYS A 176 11.64 13.07 -0.57
C LYS A 176 11.07 13.88 0.60
N THR A 177 10.77 15.15 0.39
CA THR A 177 10.20 16.03 1.42
C THR A 177 8.89 15.47 1.98
N GLN A 178 7.97 15.04 1.10
CA GLN A 178 6.67 14.52 1.53
C GLN A 178 6.77 13.11 2.12
N ILE A 179 7.65 12.27 1.61
CA ILE A 179 7.92 10.95 2.21
C ILE A 179 8.48 11.12 3.62
N LEU A 180 9.47 12.00 3.83
CA LEU A 180 10.02 12.27 5.15
C LEU A 180 8.98 12.85 6.10
N TRP A 181 8.00 13.63 5.60
CA TRP A 181 6.86 14.05 6.40
C TRP A 181 6.04 12.82 6.83
N GLY A 182 5.66 11.92 5.91
CA GLY A 182 4.88 10.73 6.23
C GLY A 182 5.57 9.82 7.25
N LEU A 183 6.89 9.63 7.13
CA LEU A 183 7.69 8.85 8.09
C LEU A 183 7.62 9.41 9.51
N ARG A 184 7.58 10.75 9.68
CA ARG A 184 7.47 11.40 11.01
C ARG A 184 6.09 11.24 11.64
N GLN A 185 5.07 10.91 10.88
CA GLN A 185 3.72 10.71 11.40
C GLN A 185 3.47 9.26 11.82
N ALA A 186 4.22 8.30 11.27
CA ALA A 186 3.87 6.89 11.31
C ALA A 186 4.45 6.14 12.51
N ASP A 187 3.61 5.30 13.14
CA ASP A 187 4.02 4.29 14.11
C ASP A 187 4.58 3.04 13.41
N ILE A 188 4.00 2.68 12.25
CA ILE A 188 4.35 1.50 11.48
C ILE A 188 4.73 1.96 10.07
N VAL A 189 5.90 1.58 9.61
CA VAL A 189 6.38 1.88 8.25
C VAL A 189 6.70 0.60 7.52
N LYS A 190 6.11 0.43 6.34
CA LYS A 190 6.60 -0.51 5.34
C LYS A 190 7.30 0.29 4.24
N ILE A 191 8.51 -0.08 3.89
CA ILE A 191 9.33 0.58 2.87
C ILE A 191 10.14 -0.46 2.10
N SER A 192 10.44 -0.23 0.83
CA SER A 192 11.34 -1.09 0.06
C SER A 192 12.81 -0.72 0.26
N ASP A 193 13.73 -1.65 -0.01
CA ASP A 193 15.17 -1.38 0.02
C ASP A 193 15.59 -0.36 -1.04
N ASP A 194 14.88 -0.27 -2.17
CA ASP A 194 15.10 0.76 -3.18
C ASP A 194 14.68 2.16 -2.68
N GLU A 195 13.58 2.26 -1.96
CA GLU A 195 13.13 3.52 -1.33
C GLU A 195 14.07 3.95 -0.20
N VAL A 196 14.57 3.01 0.59
CA VAL A 196 15.64 3.27 1.59
C VAL A 196 16.88 3.85 0.90
N ARG A 197 17.29 3.26 -0.22
CA ARG A 197 18.43 3.74 -1.01
C ARG A 197 18.16 5.12 -1.62
N PHE A 198 16.95 5.37 -2.12
CA PHE A 198 16.52 6.66 -2.62
C PHE A 198 16.58 7.76 -1.56
N LEU A 199 16.12 7.48 -0.35
CA LEU A 199 16.07 8.45 0.73
C LEU A 199 17.45 8.76 1.33
N TRP A 200 18.26 7.72 1.56
CA TRP A 200 19.47 7.83 2.38
C TRP A 200 20.74 7.23 1.77
N GLY A 201 20.66 6.56 0.64
CA GLY A 201 21.82 5.92 -0.02
C GLY A 201 22.38 4.74 0.77
N CYS A 202 21.63 4.16 1.70
CA CYS A 202 22.10 3.09 2.59
C CYS A 202 21.36 1.76 2.37
N GLY A 203 21.78 0.71 3.08
CA GLY A 203 21.14 -0.60 3.06
C GLY A 203 19.93 -0.71 3.99
N PRO A 204 19.19 -1.84 3.90
CA PRO A 204 17.95 -2.04 4.63
C PRO A 204 18.11 -2.00 6.16
N GLU A 205 19.23 -2.49 6.72
CA GLU A 205 19.47 -2.47 8.16
C GLU A 205 19.65 -1.05 8.69
N GLU A 206 20.47 -0.24 8.03
CA GLU A 206 20.66 1.15 8.39
C GLU A 206 19.39 1.95 8.18
N GLY A 207 18.63 1.66 7.10
CA GLY A 207 17.32 2.27 6.85
C GLY A 207 16.32 1.97 7.96
N ALA A 208 16.20 0.72 8.39
CA ALA A 208 15.33 0.34 9.49
C ALA A 208 15.74 1.02 10.81
N ALA A 209 17.03 1.04 11.11
CA ALA A 209 17.55 1.70 12.31
C ALA A 209 17.26 3.22 12.30
N ARG A 210 17.40 3.89 11.15
CA ARG A 210 17.05 5.32 10.99
C ARG A 210 15.55 5.56 11.18
N LEU A 211 14.68 4.68 10.68
CA LEU A 211 13.23 4.81 10.90
C LEU A 211 12.89 4.87 12.40
N LEU A 212 13.51 4.02 13.19
CA LEU A 212 13.29 4.01 14.63
C LEU A 212 13.92 5.24 15.32
N ALA A 213 15.21 5.50 15.01
CA ALA A 213 15.99 6.50 15.74
C ALA A 213 15.63 7.94 15.37
N ASP A 214 15.45 8.24 14.07
CA ASP A 214 15.31 9.61 13.56
C ASP A 214 13.83 10.02 13.38
N PHE A 215 12.91 9.03 13.25
CA PHE A 215 11.50 9.28 12.98
C PHE A 215 10.55 8.78 14.06
N GLY A 216 11.03 8.01 15.04
CA GLY A 216 10.21 7.49 16.13
C GLY A 216 9.28 6.34 15.71
N VAL A 217 9.53 5.71 14.57
CA VAL A 217 8.77 4.55 14.10
C VAL A 217 8.88 3.41 15.11
N ARG A 218 7.75 2.79 15.43
CA ARG A 218 7.67 1.72 16.44
C ARG A 218 7.87 0.33 15.82
N LEU A 219 7.52 0.17 14.52
CA LEU A 219 7.78 -1.04 13.73
C LEU A 219 8.19 -0.65 12.32
N ALA A 220 9.43 -0.94 11.96
CA ALA A 220 9.96 -0.81 10.60
C ALA A 220 9.89 -2.16 9.87
N MET A 221 9.38 -2.17 8.66
CA MET A 221 9.31 -3.32 7.76
C MET A 221 9.97 -2.95 6.43
N VAL A 222 11.18 -3.44 6.19
CA VAL A 222 11.90 -3.19 4.92
C VAL A 222 11.78 -4.41 4.02
N THR A 223 11.11 -4.27 2.89
CA THR A 223 10.98 -5.33 1.88
C THR A 223 12.17 -5.30 0.91
N CYS A 224 12.73 -6.48 0.59
CA CYS A 224 13.90 -6.64 -0.26
C CYS A 224 13.59 -7.54 -1.49
N GLY A 225 12.38 -7.45 -2.02
CA GLY A 225 11.92 -8.26 -3.15
C GLY A 225 12.11 -9.77 -2.90
N PRO A 226 12.69 -10.52 -3.85
CA PRO A 226 12.87 -11.96 -3.70
C PRO A 226 13.82 -12.37 -2.58
N LYS A 227 14.56 -11.43 -1.97
CA LYS A 227 15.43 -11.70 -0.82
C LYS A 227 14.65 -11.73 0.50
N GLY A 228 13.36 -11.36 0.50
CA GLY A 228 12.50 -11.36 1.68
C GLY A 228 12.38 -9.99 2.33
N CYS A 229 12.46 -9.93 3.66
CA CYS A 229 12.24 -8.70 4.41
C CYS A 229 13.06 -8.63 5.69
N LEU A 230 13.17 -7.42 6.22
CA LEU A 230 13.68 -7.10 7.54
C LEU A 230 12.56 -6.45 8.34
N LEU A 231 12.25 -6.97 9.53
CA LEU A 231 11.37 -6.33 10.50
C LEU A 231 12.19 -5.91 11.71
N GLN A 232 11.97 -4.69 12.19
CA GLN A 232 12.69 -4.16 13.35
C GLN A 232 11.78 -3.29 14.22
N ASN A 233 11.86 -3.50 15.52
CA ASN A 233 11.35 -2.60 16.55
C ASN A 233 12.47 -2.26 17.54
N ALA A 234 12.15 -1.60 18.66
CA ALA A 234 13.14 -1.21 19.66
C ALA A 234 13.81 -2.41 20.35
N GLY A 235 13.15 -3.57 20.42
CA GLY A 235 13.60 -4.76 21.16
C GLY A 235 14.26 -5.85 20.31
N ALA A 236 13.97 -5.89 19.00
CA ALA A 236 14.42 -6.97 18.13
C ALA A 236 14.52 -6.55 16.67
N ALA A 237 15.36 -7.25 15.91
CA ALA A 237 15.47 -7.12 14.46
C ALA A 237 15.60 -8.53 13.84
N VAL A 238 14.74 -8.84 12.87
CA VAL A 238 14.70 -10.16 12.23
C VAL A 238 14.76 -10.05 10.71
N ARG A 239 15.53 -10.93 10.07
CA ARG A 239 15.50 -11.15 8.63
C ARG A 239 14.72 -12.41 8.31
N VAL A 240 13.82 -12.28 7.35
CA VAL A 240 13.00 -13.40 6.88
C VAL A 240 13.17 -13.53 5.36
N ALA A 241 13.53 -14.72 4.91
CA ALA A 241 13.64 -15.03 3.50
C ALA A 241 12.25 -15.18 2.86
N ALA A 242 12.10 -14.74 1.63
CA ALA A 242 10.91 -15.02 0.85
C ALA A 242 10.94 -16.45 0.28
N PRO A 243 9.80 -17.14 0.18
CA PRO A 243 9.75 -18.42 -0.53
C PRO A 243 10.03 -18.21 -2.01
N ARG A 244 10.68 -19.19 -2.64
CA ARG A 244 10.98 -19.15 -4.07
C ARG A 244 9.73 -19.48 -4.88
N VAL A 245 9.28 -18.53 -5.70
CA VAL A 245 8.16 -18.69 -6.63
C VAL A 245 8.58 -18.22 -8.01
N LEU A 246 7.84 -18.62 -9.03
CA LEU A 246 7.96 -18.06 -10.39
C LEU A 246 6.93 -16.95 -10.53
N PRO A 247 7.34 -15.67 -10.55
CA PRO A 247 6.40 -14.56 -10.62
C PRO A 247 5.81 -14.44 -12.04
N VAL A 248 4.52 -14.15 -12.09
CA VAL A 248 3.78 -13.74 -13.30
C VAL A 248 3.59 -12.23 -13.30
N ASP A 249 3.17 -11.67 -12.16
CA ASP A 249 2.96 -10.24 -11.98
C ASP A 249 3.31 -9.82 -10.54
N THR A 250 4.16 -8.81 -10.39
CA THR A 250 4.58 -8.31 -9.07
C THR A 250 3.77 -7.11 -8.59
N THR A 251 2.70 -6.74 -9.31
CA THR A 251 1.82 -5.64 -8.95
C THR A 251 1.18 -5.89 -7.58
N GLY A 252 1.24 -4.92 -6.69
CA GLY A 252 0.63 -4.98 -5.36
C GLY A 252 1.33 -5.87 -4.34
N ALA A 253 2.42 -6.58 -4.69
CA ALA A 253 3.09 -7.49 -3.75
C ALA A 253 3.56 -6.78 -2.47
N GLY A 254 4.07 -5.55 -2.58
CA GLY A 254 4.45 -4.73 -1.42
C GLY A 254 3.26 -4.35 -0.53
N ASP A 255 2.14 -4.00 -1.16
CA ASP A 255 0.90 -3.63 -0.47
C ASP A 255 0.32 -4.86 0.25
N ILE A 256 0.30 -6.02 -0.43
CA ILE A 256 -0.14 -7.30 0.14
C ILE A 256 0.76 -7.72 1.30
N PHE A 257 2.09 -7.53 1.19
CA PHE A 257 3.01 -7.73 2.32
C PHE A 257 2.61 -6.87 3.52
N GLY A 258 2.42 -5.56 3.32
CA GLY A 258 2.05 -4.62 4.38
C GLY A 258 0.73 -5.00 5.05
N GLY A 259 -0.32 -5.26 4.25
CA GLY A 259 -1.63 -5.67 4.74
C GLY A 259 -1.59 -7.00 5.51
N SER A 260 -0.82 -7.97 5.00
CA SER A 260 -0.63 -9.27 5.66
C SER A 260 0.11 -9.13 7.00
N ALA A 261 1.16 -8.33 7.06
CA ALA A 261 1.92 -8.08 8.29
C ALA A 261 1.05 -7.39 9.35
N VAL A 262 0.32 -6.34 8.96
CA VAL A 262 -0.57 -5.62 9.86
C VAL A 262 -1.74 -6.51 10.33
N SER A 263 -2.26 -7.42 9.49
CA SER A 263 -3.30 -8.35 9.93
C SER A 263 -2.82 -9.23 11.09
N ARG A 264 -1.60 -9.75 11.03
CA ARG A 264 -0.99 -10.56 12.11
C ARG A 264 -0.70 -9.72 13.36
N LEU A 265 -0.20 -8.51 13.19
CA LEU A 265 -0.01 -7.57 14.31
C LEU A 265 -1.34 -7.33 15.06
N LEU A 266 -2.41 -7.06 14.35
CA LEU A 266 -3.73 -6.81 14.94
C LEU A 266 -4.30 -8.02 15.67
N GLN A 267 -4.08 -9.25 15.14
CA GLN A 267 -4.49 -10.51 15.75
C GLN A 267 -3.74 -10.78 17.06
N LEU A 268 -2.45 -10.45 17.13
CA LEU A 268 -1.67 -10.55 18.37
C LEU A 268 -2.16 -9.58 19.46
N GLY A 269 -2.78 -8.45 19.07
CA GLY A 269 -3.30 -7.46 20.01
C GLY A 269 -2.22 -6.76 20.84
N ARG A 270 -0.96 -6.79 20.38
CA ARG A 270 0.20 -6.18 21.06
C ARG A 270 0.58 -4.87 20.41
N ALA A 271 1.23 -4.01 21.20
CA ALA A 271 1.83 -2.79 20.67
C ALA A 271 3.02 -3.12 19.75
N PRO A 272 3.22 -2.39 18.64
CA PRO A 272 4.28 -2.70 17.67
C PRO A 272 5.69 -2.80 18.28
N GLU A 273 6.04 -1.92 19.22
CA GLU A 273 7.32 -1.91 19.91
C GLU A 273 7.49 -3.03 20.95
N ALA A 274 6.41 -3.70 21.34
CA ALA A 274 6.43 -4.79 22.33
C ALA A 274 6.46 -6.19 21.72
N LEU A 275 6.52 -6.30 20.38
CA LEU A 275 6.64 -7.57 19.69
C LEU A 275 8.02 -8.21 19.97
N THR A 276 8.01 -9.51 20.26
CA THR A 276 9.22 -10.30 20.45
C THR A 276 9.86 -10.69 19.11
N GLU A 277 11.07 -11.21 19.13
CA GLU A 277 11.78 -11.74 17.96
C GLU A 277 10.97 -12.83 17.25
N ASP A 278 10.40 -13.78 18.01
CA ASP A 278 9.57 -14.86 17.48
C ASP A 278 8.31 -14.33 16.81
N GLU A 279 7.64 -13.34 17.40
CA GLU A 279 6.45 -12.70 16.84
C GLU A 279 6.78 -11.93 15.57
N LEU A 280 7.87 -11.16 15.54
CA LEU A 280 8.36 -10.49 14.32
C LEU A 280 8.68 -11.49 13.22
N THR A 281 9.32 -12.61 13.58
CA THR A 281 9.64 -13.68 12.64
C THR A 281 8.37 -14.30 12.05
N ALA A 282 7.37 -14.59 12.88
CA ALA A 282 6.09 -15.15 12.45
C ALA A 282 5.33 -14.18 11.51
N ILE A 283 5.27 -12.89 11.87
CA ILE A 283 4.69 -11.84 11.04
C ILE A 283 5.40 -11.77 9.69
N GLY A 284 6.74 -11.69 9.70
CA GLY A 284 7.55 -11.58 8.49
C GLY A 284 7.41 -12.79 7.57
N ARG A 285 7.40 -14.00 8.13
CA ARG A 285 7.19 -15.24 7.36
C ARG A 285 5.84 -15.27 6.68
N PHE A 286 4.77 -14.96 7.43
CA PHE A 286 3.43 -14.93 6.86
C PHE A 286 3.32 -13.87 5.74
N ALA A 287 3.77 -12.65 5.99
CA ALA A 287 3.68 -11.54 5.05
C ALA A 287 4.52 -11.78 3.79
N ALA A 288 5.75 -12.25 3.94
CA ALA A 288 6.62 -12.58 2.80
C ALA A 288 6.05 -13.73 1.95
N THR A 289 5.45 -14.74 2.59
CA THR A 289 4.81 -15.86 1.90
C THR A 289 3.57 -15.41 1.14
N ALA A 290 2.69 -14.64 1.78
CA ALA A 290 1.48 -14.11 1.14
C ALA A 290 1.81 -13.23 -0.08
N ALA A 291 2.78 -12.32 0.08
CA ALA A 291 3.25 -11.46 -1.01
C ALA A 291 3.91 -12.27 -2.15
N SER A 292 4.74 -13.26 -1.84
CA SER A 292 5.37 -14.09 -2.87
C SER A 292 4.33 -14.91 -3.66
N LEU A 293 3.39 -15.55 -2.97
CA LEU A 293 2.33 -16.32 -3.62
C LEU A 293 1.43 -15.46 -4.49
N SER A 294 1.14 -14.22 -4.10
CA SER A 294 0.33 -13.30 -4.91
C SER A 294 0.99 -12.99 -6.25
N THR A 295 2.32 -12.96 -6.33
CA THR A 295 3.02 -12.69 -7.60
C THR A 295 2.82 -13.75 -8.68
N GLN A 296 2.26 -14.91 -8.35
CA GLN A 296 1.93 -15.97 -9.31
C GLN A 296 0.64 -15.71 -10.09
N TYR A 297 -0.10 -14.66 -9.73
CA TYR A 297 -1.37 -14.28 -10.33
C TYR A 297 -1.33 -12.82 -10.79
N PRO A 298 -2.07 -12.46 -11.87
CA PRO A 298 -2.12 -11.08 -12.34
C PRO A 298 -2.95 -10.18 -11.41
N GLY A 299 -2.51 -8.92 -11.28
CA GLY A 299 -3.19 -7.85 -10.53
C GLY A 299 -2.86 -7.84 -9.04
N GLY A 300 -3.41 -6.83 -8.32
CA GLY A 300 -3.22 -6.64 -6.88
C GLY A 300 -4.30 -7.35 -6.06
N ILE A 301 -5.50 -6.75 -5.95
CA ILE A 301 -6.62 -7.27 -5.13
C ILE A 301 -6.99 -8.71 -5.49
N SER A 302 -7.03 -9.01 -6.80
CA SER A 302 -7.41 -10.35 -7.32
C SER A 302 -6.37 -11.44 -7.05
N ALA A 303 -5.12 -11.06 -6.79
CA ALA A 303 -4.00 -11.98 -6.62
C ALA A 303 -3.84 -12.49 -5.17
N ILE A 304 -4.60 -11.96 -4.21
CA ILE A 304 -4.47 -12.31 -2.79
C ILE A 304 -4.99 -13.74 -2.56
N VAL A 305 -4.07 -14.61 -2.15
CA VAL A 305 -4.38 -16.02 -1.89
C VAL A 305 -5.06 -16.24 -0.52
N PRO A 306 -5.86 -17.32 -0.35
CA PRO A 306 -6.45 -17.65 0.94
C PRO A 306 -5.39 -17.93 2.03
N GLU A 307 -5.75 -17.65 3.28
CA GLU A 307 -4.87 -17.84 4.45
C GLU A 307 -4.32 -19.26 4.57
N GLU A 308 -5.17 -20.27 4.39
CA GLU A 308 -4.77 -21.71 4.40
C GLU A 308 -3.71 -22.04 3.35
N THR A 309 -3.72 -21.34 2.20
CA THR A 309 -2.68 -21.52 1.17
C THR A 309 -1.35 -20.93 1.64
N VAL A 310 -1.38 -19.77 2.33
CA VAL A 310 -0.18 -19.18 2.93
C VAL A 310 0.39 -20.08 4.00
N LEU A 311 -0.44 -20.55 4.95
CA LEU A 311 -0.02 -21.40 6.06
C LEU A 311 0.58 -22.71 5.55
N ARG A 312 -0.06 -23.34 4.57
CA ARG A 312 0.45 -24.58 3.96
C ARG A 312 1.82 -24.41 3.32
N CYS A 313 2.05 -23.27 2.65
CA CYS A 313 3.35 -22.96 2.06
C CYS A 313 4.43 -22.68 3.13
N MET A 314 4.04 -22.24 4.34
CA MET A 314 4.99 -22.01 5.44
C MET A 314 5.43 -23.28 6.16
N GLU A 315 4.65 -24.38 6.04
CA GLU A 315 4.93 -25.67 6.68
C GLU A 315 5.87 -26.58 5.83
N GLY A 316 5.93 -26.34 4.54
CA GLY A 316 6.76 -27.10 3.57
C GLY A 316 8.07 -26.43 3.25
#